data_78936b98cecaffa9340d73aa96b14fd9
#
_entry.id   78936b98cecaffa9340d73aa96b14fd9
#
_cell.length_a   1.000
_cell.length_b   1.000
_cell.length_c   1.000
_cell.angle_alpha   90.00
_cell.angle_beta   90.00
_cell.angle_gamma   90.00
#
_symmetry.space_group_name_H-M   'P 1'
#
loop_
_entity.id
_entity.type
_entity.pdbx_description
1 polymer ?
#
loop_
_entity_poly.entity_id
_entity_poly.type
_entity_poly.pdbx_seq_one_letter_code
_entity_poly.pdbx_strand_id
1 'polypeptide(L)'
;MTAVLTMARQELVALRRERLPLVLLIVFVVMVSVSSLIGWLTNTTVSNVWQKTVQAGLTQAPNPFADVSPLYYARNTVIYLVLIGALMAIVVGVGSTMRDRKARTIDLVLSRPIGVPAYLLGKLAGIGAWLAMILATVAVISWVSISIITSRLLSAGDSLRLAGFYGVAWVLLLAFVALGMLSGIYSSRETTALLVPISIWSIVAFVLPQIGTSANPVSLLNPVPSVKIPGGAFDTLNTVASPLSVTEQFKTASGLIMANPEVAGSLPTSLFVIVLAFAVASIVLLVTKRDRIRGALRD
;
A
#
# COMPACT_ATOMS: atom_id res chain seq x y z
N MET A 1 -6.51 -27.96 4.18
CA MET A 1 -7.08 -26.69 4.68
C MET A 1 -6.75 -26.41 6.14
N THR A 2 -6.82 -27.38 7.03
CA THR A 2 -6.55 -27.18 8.47
C THR A 2 -5.15 -26.64 8.79
N ALA A 3 -4.09 -27.12 8.11
CA ALA A 3 -2.72 -26.67 8.34
C ALA A 3 -2.49 -25.19 8.00
N VAL A 4 -3.01 -24.73 6.84
CA VAL A 4 -2.90 -23.32 6.40
C VAL A 4 -3.62 -22.41 7.40
N LEU A 5 -4.84 -22.78 7.83
CA LEU A 5 -5.62 -21.99 8.77
C LEU A 5 -4.95 -21.90 10.16
N THR A 6 -4.36 -23.03 10.62
CA THR A 6 -3.62 -23.04 11.90
C THR A 6 -2.40 -22.13 11.84
N MET A 7 -1.62 -22.17 10.74
CA MET A 7 -0.48 -21.27 10.52
C MET A 7 -0.92 -19.81 10.43
N ALA A 8 -1.99 -19.53 9.72
CA ALA A 8 -2.53 -18.18 9.61
C ALA A 8 -2.95 -17.61 10.97
N ARG A 9 -3.64 -18.42 11.80
CA ARG A 9 -4.02 -18.02 13.15
C ARG A 9 -2.80 -17.78 14.06
N GLN A 10 -1.80 -18.65 13.97
CA GLN A 10 -0.55 -18.50 14.72
C GLN A 10 0.16 -17.21 14.35
N GLU A 11 0.27 -16.90 13.04
CA GLU A 11 0.90 -15.69 12.54
C GLU A 11 0.17 -14.44 13.03
N LEU A 12 -1.14 -14.44 12.97
CA LEU A 12 -1.99 -13.34 13.40
C LEU A 12 -1.84 -13.05 14.91
N VAL A 13 -1.73 -14.10 15.74
CA VAL A 13 -1.47 -13.95 17.18
C VAL A 13 -0.06 -13.44 17.44
N ALA A 14 0.93 -13.89 16.67
CA ALA A 14 2.31 -13.44 16.79
C ALA A 14 2.44 -11.94 16.48
N LEU A 15 1.85 -11.47 15.38
CA LEU A 15 1.87 -10.05 14.98
C LEU A 15 1.25 -9.12 16.02
N ARG A 16 0.20 -9.56 16.72
CA ARG A 16 -0.41 -8.77 17.81
C ARG A 16 0.51 -8.56 19.01
N ARG A 17 1.51 -9.43 19.19
CA ARG A 17 2.48 -9.37 20.31
C ARG A 17 3.76 -8.62 19.95
N GLU A 18 4.03 -8.38 18.71
CA GLU A 18 5.22 -7.68 18.25
C GLU A 18 5.05 -6.17 18.35
N ARG A 19 6.04 -5.50 18.96
CA ARG A 19 6.02 -4.04 19.18
C ARG A 19 6.20 -3.26 17.90
N LEU A 20 7.08 -3.72 16.98
CA LEU A 20 7.41 -2.99 15.76
C LEU A 20 6.22 -2.84 14.80
N PRO A 21 5.46 -3.90 14.45
CA PRO A 21 4.23 -3.77 13.69
C PRO A 21 3.20 -2.86 14.35
N LEU A 22 3.10 -2.89 15.68
CA LEU A 22 2.19 -2.02 16.43
C LEU A 22 2.57 -0.54 16.31
N VAL A 23 3.86 -0.22 16.45
CA VAL A 23 4.34 1.17 16.30
C VAL A 23 4.07 1.68 14.90
N LEU A 24 4.40 0.90 13.87
CA LEU A 24 4.15 1.27 12.47
C LEU A 24 2.64 1.45 12.19
N LEU A 25 1.80 0.60 12.78
CA LEU A 25 0.34 0.74 12.71
C LEU A 25 -0.12 2.07 13.32
N ILE A 26 0.35 2.40 14.53
CA ILE A 26 -0.01 3.66 15.20
C ILE A 26 0.41 4.85 14.32
N VAL A 27 1.65 4.85 13.81
CA VAL A 27 2.14 5.91 12.93
C VAL A 27 1.25 6.03 11.69
N PHE A 28 0.90 4.92 11.05
CA PHE A 28 0.05 4.91 9.86
C PHE A 28 -1.35 5.49 10.15
N VAL A 29 -2.00 5.04 11.22
CA VAL A 29 -3.34 5.53 11.62
C VAL A 29 -3.30 7.01 11.97
N VAL A 30 -2.29 7.45 12.73
CA VAL A 30 -2.10 8.86 13.07
C VAL A 30 -1.91 9.71 11.82
N MET A 31 -1.06 9.30 10.88
CA MET A 31 -0.81 10.04 9.64
C MET A 31 -2.09 10.17 8.79
N VAL A 32 -2.89 9.11 8.66
CA VAL A 32 -4.16 9.18 7.93
C VAL A 32 -5.15 10.10 8.65
N SER A 33 -5.24 10.02 9.98
CA SER A 33 -6.13 10.88 10.77
C SER A 33 -5.74 12.35 10.67
N VAL A 34 -4.45 12.67 10.77
CA VAL A 34 -3.93 14.03 10.60
C VAL A 34 -4.18 14.53 9.17
N SER A 35 -4.00 13.71 8.16
CA SER A 35 -4.32 14.07 6.77
C SER A 35 -5.80 14.40 6.58
N SER A 36 -6.69 13.62 7.20
CA SER A 36 -8.12 13.89 7.17
C SER A 36 -8.46 15.22 7.86
N LEU A 37 -7.82 15.51 9.00
CA LEU A 37 -7.97 16.79 9.71
C LEU A 37 -7.51 17.97 8.85
N ILE A 38 -6.34 17.86 8.21
CA ILE A 38 -5.84 18.88 7.28
C ILE A 38 -6.81 19.09 6.12
N GLY A 39 -7.36 18.02 5.56
CA GLY A 39 -8.37 18.09 4.51
C GLY A 39 -9.61 18.87 4.96
N TRP A 40 -10.10 18.61 6.16
CA TRP A 40 -11.23 19.34 6.76
C TRP A 40 -10.91 20.83 6.97
N LEU A 41 -9.78 21.15 7.58
CA LEU A 41 -9.35 22.53 7.80
C LEU A 41 -9.21 23.30 6.48
N THR A 42 -8.61 22.68 5.47
CA THR A 42 -8.45 23.28 4.14
C THR A 42 -9.80 23.56 3.48
N ASN A 43 -10.72 22.57 3.49
CA ASN A 43 -12.07 22.76 2.95
C ASN A 43 -12.81 23.90 3.65
N THR A 44 -12.79 23.93 4.99
CA THR A 44 -13.47 24.93 5.78
C THR A 44 -12.89 26.33 5.52
N THR A 45 -11.56 26.45 5.50
CA THR A 45 -10.88 27.73 5.27
C THR A 45 -11.17 28.27 3.87
N VAL A 46 -11.00 27.45 2.83
CA VAL A 46 -11.23 27.85 1.44
C VAL A 46 -12.69 28.22 1.20
N SER A 47 -13.63 27.44 1.72
CA SER A 47 -15.07 27.72 1.58
C SER A 47 -15.45 29.03 2.28
N ASN A 48 -14.90 29.31 3.48
CA ASN A 48 -15.13 30.55 4.21
C ASN A 48 -14.55 31.77 3.45
N VAL A 49 -13.33 31.65 2.92
CA VAL A 49 -12.71 32.72 2.12
C VAL A 49 -13.53 32.98 0.87
N TRP A 50 -13.93 31.92 0.16
CA TRP A 50 -14.75 32.02 -1.04
C TRP A 50 -16.07 32.73 -0.76
N GLN A 51 -16.80 32.35 0.31
CA GLN A 51 -18.05 33.01 0.69
C GLN A 51 -17.87 34.50 0.96
N LYS A 52 -16.82 34.90 1.70
CA LYS A 52 -16.51 36.32 1.94
C LYS A 52 -16.19 37.06 0.65
N THR A 53 -15.47 36.44 -0.27
CA THR A 53 -15.09 37.04 -1.56
C THR A 53 -16.32 37.25 -2.46
N VAL A 54 -17.25 36.27 -2.48
CA VAL A 54 -18.53 36.41 -3.18
C VAL A 54 -19.39 37.50 -2.57
N GLN A 55 -19.51 37.54 -1.23
CA GLN A 55 -20.27 38.60 -0.53
C GLN A 55 -19.71 39.98 -0.79
N ALA A 56 -18.40 40.11 -0.92
CA ALA A 56 -17.74 41.38 -1.26
C ALA A 56 -17.85 41.75 -2.76
N GLY A 57 -18.47 40.91 -3.58
CA GLY A 57 -18.59 41.13 -5.03
C GLY A 57 -17.29 41.00 -5.82
N LEU A 58 -16.23 40.42 -5.20
CA LEU A 58 -14.90 40.32 -5.79
C LEU A 58 -14.75 39.11 -6.74
N THR A 59 -15.67 38.12 -6.67
CA THR A 59 -15.67 36.97 -7.57
C THR A 59 -17.09 36.46 -7.83
N GLN A 60 -17.29 35.92 -9.02
CA GLN A 60 -18.48 35.13 -9.40
C GLN A 60 -18.12 33.67 -9.69
N ALA A 61 -16.86 33.29 -9.46
CA ALA A 61 -16.41 31.92 -9.70
C ALA A 61 -17.13 30.94 -8.77
N PRO A 62 -17.42 29.71 -9.22
CA PRO A 62 -18.00 28.67 -8.37
C PRO A 62 -17.05 28.30 -7.22
N ASN A 63 -17.60 27.75 -6.15
CA ASN A 63 -16.77 27.25 -5.05
C ASN A 63 -15.80 26.18 -5.58
N PRO A 64 -14.48 26.31 -5.35
CA PRO A 64 -13.47 25.33 -5.81
C PRO A 64 -13.74 23.88 -5.40
N PHE A 65 -14.52 23.68 -4.30
CA PHE A 65 -14.88 22.35 -3.82
C PHE A 65 -16.32 21.93 -4.14
N ALA A 66 -17.08 22.71 -4.92
CA ALA A 66 -18.50 22.41 -5.20
C ALA A 66 -18.66 21.10 -6.01
N ASP A 67 -17.79 20.90 -7.02
CA ASP A 67 -17.88 19.81 -7.98
C ASP A 67 -16.85 18.71 -7.74
N VAL A 68 -16.14 18.76 -6.61
CA VAL A 68 -15.12 17.76 -6.28
C VAL A 68 -15.76 16.52 -5.66
N SER A 69 -15.35 15.34 -6.12
CA SER A 69 -15.78 14.06 -5.52
C SER A 69 -15.52 14.06 -4.01
N PRO A 70 -16.45 13.58 -3.16
CA PRO A 70 -16.20 13.44 -1.72
C PRO A 70 -14.93 12.64 -1.41
N LEU A 71 -14.57 11.68 -2.26
CA LEU A 71 -13.39 10.84 -2.08
C LEU A 71 -12.05 11.58 -2.30
N TYR A 72 -12.10 12.78 -2.87
CA TYR A 72 -10.91 13.64 -3.01
C TYR A 72 -10.17 13.87 -1.69
N TYR A 73 -10.90 13.93 -0.58
CA TYR A 73 -10.31 14.11 0.76
C TYR A 73 -9.51 12.90 1.24
N ALA A 74 -9.72 11.72 0.63
CA ALA A 74 -8.92 10.51 0.91
C ALA A 74 -7.65 10.38 0.05
N ARG A 75 -7.45 11.25 -0.96
CA ARG A 75 -6.36 11.12 -1.95
C ARG A 75 -4.96 11.03 -1.31
N ASN A 76 -4.71 11.78 -0.25
CA ASN A 76 -3.41 11.77 0.41
C ASN A 76 -3.09 10.44 1.12
N THR A 77 -4.09 9.61 1.41
CA THR A 77 -3.90 8.26 1.96
C THR A 77 -3.08 7.38 1.02
N VAL A 78 -3.11 7.66 -0.29
CA VAL A 78 -2.28 6.99 -1.30
C VAL A 78 -0.80 7.10 -0.96
N ILE A 79 -0.34 8.30 -0.57
CA ILE A 79 1.06 8.56 -0.19
C ILE A 79 1.45 7.71 1.03
N TYR A 80 0.61 7.70 2.05
CA TYR A 80 0.89 6.96 3.29
C TYR A 80 0.87 5.44 3.07
N LEU A 81 0.02 4.95 2.17
CA LEU A 81 0.01 3.53 1.79
C LEU A 81 1.30 3.13 1.08
N VAL A 82 1.76 3.93 0.12
CA VAL A 82 2.98 3.65 -0.64
C VAL A 82 4.23 3.81 0.23
N LEU A 83 4.24 4.79 1.14
CA LEU A 83 5.40 5.08 1.99
C LEU A 83 5.41 4.17 3.23
N ILE A 84 4.46 4.36 4.13
CA ILE A 84 4.46 3.70 5.44
C ILE A 84 3.87 2.30 5.35
N GLY A 85 2.77 2.15 4.60
CA GLY A 85 2.10 0.86 4.41
C GLY A 85 3.02 -0.18 3.77
N ALA A 86 3.72 0.19 2.70
CA ALA A 86 4.64 -0.72 2.02
C ALA A 86 5.85 -1.07 2.89
N LEU A 87 6.45 -0.09 3.61
CA LEU A 87 7.55 -0.38 4.55
C LEU A 87 7.08 -1.29 5.69
N MET A 88 5.89 -1.04 6.24
CA MET A 88 5.29 -1.91 7.25
C MET A 88 5.10 -3.33 6.72
N ALA A 89 4.57 -3.48 5.50
CA ALA A 89 4.38 -4.78 4.85
C ALA A 89 5.70 -5.53 4.67
N ILE A 90 6.77 -4.85 4.24
CA ILE A 90 8.11 -5.41 4.11
C ILE A 90 8.62 -5.89 5.48
N VAL A 91 8.58 -5.03 6.50
CA VAL A 91 9.08 -5.35 7.84
C VAL A 91 8.35 -6.55 8.44
N VAL A 92 7.02 -6.59 8.31
CA VAL A 92 6.20 -7.72 8.77
C VAL A 92 6.53 -8.99 8.00
N GLY A 93 6.70 -8.90 6.67
CA GLY A 93 7.08 -10.03 5.83
C GLY A 93 8.44 -10.62 6.21
N VAL A 94 9.48 -9.78 6.39
CA VAL A 94 10.80 -10.19 6.86
C VAL A 94 10.72 -10.79 8.27
N GLY A 95 10.05 -10.08 9.19
CA GLY A 95 9.91 -10.52 10.58
C GLY A 95 9.26 -11.89 10.70
N SER A 96 8.24 -12.15 9.89
CA SER A 96 7.52 -13.43 9.85
C SER A 96 8.43 -14.62 9.56
N THR A 97 9.34 -14.50 8.59
CA THR A 97 10.24 -15.59 8.20
C THR A 97 11.49 -15.66 9.10
N MET A 98 12.04 -14.50 9.50
CA MET A 98 13.22 -14.46 10.37
C MET A 98 12.93 -14.90 11.81
N ARG A 99 11.72 -14.68 12.33
CA ARG A 99 11.30 -15.11 13.66
C ARG A 99 11.43 -16.61 13.86
N ASP A 100 10.91 -17.39 12.93
CA ASP A 100 10.94 -18.85 13.02
C ASP A 100 12.36 -19.41 12.91
N ARG A 101 13.23 -18.70 12.18
CA ARG A 101 14.66 -19.01 12.10
C ARG A 101 15.35 -18.76 13.44
N LYS A 102 15.17 -17.57 14.05
CA LYS A 102 15.75 -17.23 15.36
C LYS A 102 15.29 -18.18 16.47
N ALA A 103 14.01 -18.57 16.44
CA ALA A 103 13.45 -19.49 17.42
C ALA A 103 13.85 -20.95 17.19
N ARG A 104 14.59 -21.30 16.12
CA ARG A 104 14.92 -22.68 15.72
C ARG A 104 13.70 -23.60 15.63
N THR A 105 12.50 -23.04 15.45
CA THR A 105 11.24 -23.78 15.41
C THR A 105 10.92 -24.34 14.03
N ILE A 106 11.62 -23.90 12.99
CA ILE A 106 11.40 -24.34 11.61
C ILE A 106 11.56 -25.85 11.47
N ASP A 107 12.58 -26.46 12.11
CA ASP A 107 12.78 -27.90 12.05
C ASP A 107 11.64 -28.67 12.71
N LEU A 108 11.10 -28.17 13.81
CA LEU A 108 9.92 -28.73 14.48
C LEU A 108 8.66 -28.62 13.63
N VAL A 109 8.48 -27.52 12.90
CA VAL A 109 7.33 -27.31 12.00
C VAL A 109 7.47 -28.18 10.75
N LEU A 110 8.68 -28.25 10.16
CA LEU A 110 8.95 -29.03 8.96
C LEU A 110 9.16 -30.55 9.23
N SER A 111 9.29 -30.99 10.48
CA SER A 111 9.24 -32.41 10.83
C SER A 111 7.83 -33.00 10.72
N ARG A 112 6.80 -32.15 10.82
CA ARG A 112 5.41 -32.54 10.57
C ARG A 112 5.16 -32.69 9.05
N PRO A 113 4.15 -33.45 8.63
CA PRO A 113 3.82 -33.65 7.21
C PRO A 113 3.13 -32.40 6.60
N ILE A 114 3.75 -31.24 6.81
CA ILE A 114 3.28 -29.96 6.27
C ILE A 114 4.19 -29.57 5.10
N GLY A 115 3.59 -29.38 3.91
CA GLY A 115 4.32 -28.89 2.74
C GLY A 115 4.78 -27.44 2.93
N VAL A 116 5.96 -27.12 2.41
CA VAL A 116 6.49 -25.74 2.42
C VAL A 116 5.50 -24.71 1.84
N PRO A 117 4.82 -24.99 0.70
CA PRO A 117 3.83 -24.06 0.18
C PRO A 117 2.68 -23.79 1.16
N ALA A 118 2.19 -24.83 1.86
CA ALA A 118 1.12 -24.67 2.84
C ALA A 118 1.55 -23.83 4.06
N TYR A 119 2.81 -23.97 4.50
CA TYR A 119 3.41 -23.16 5.55
C TYR A 119 3.50 -21.68 5.13
N LEU A 120 4.05 -21.41 3.93
CA LEU A 120 4.23 -20.05 3.42
C LEU A 120 2.88 -19.37 3.12
N LEU A 121 1.93 -20.12 2.51
CA LEU A 121 0.57 -19.63 2.30
C LEU A 121 -0.13 -19.30 3.62
N GLY A 122 0.04 -20.13 4.64
CA GLY A 122 -0.53 -19.88 5.96
C GLY A 122 -0.01 -18.58 6.56
N LYS A 123 1.29 -18.32 6.48
CA LYS A 123 1.89 -17.06 6.93
C LYS A 123 1.38 -15.87 6.13
N LEU A 124 1.41 -15.95 4.79
CA LEU A 124 0.92 -14.89 3.92
C LEU A 124 -0.56 -14.59 4.19
N ALA A 125 -1.39 -15.61 4.39
CA ALA A 125 -2.79 -15.46 4.74
C ALA A 125 -3.00 -14.81 6.12
N GLY A 126 -2.20 -15.19 7.12
CA GLY A 126 -2.25 -14.59 8.46
C GLY A 126 -1.88 -13.10 8.46
N ILE A 127 -0.79 -12.75 7.75
CA ILE A 127 -0.39 -11.35 7.57
C ILE A 127 -1.44 -10.60 6.75
N GLY A 128 -1.96 -11.22 5.69
CA GLY A 128 -3.01 -10.65 4.85
C GLY A 128 -4.28 -10.34 5.64
N ALA A 129 -4.71 -11.22 6.52
CA ALA A 129 -5.85 -10.98 7.40
C ALA A 129 -5.58 -9.84 8.39
N TRP A 130 -4.37 -9.74 8.93
CA TRP A 130 -3.97 -8.64 9.81
C TRP A 130 -3.98 -7.29 9.07
N LEU A 131 -3.40 -7.24 7.86
CA LEU A 131 -3.43 -6.04 7.01
C LEU A 131 -4.87 -5.66 6.62
N ALA A 132 -5.73 -6.64 6.30
CA ALA A 132 -7.13 -6.38 5.98
C ALA A 132 -7.87 -5.73 7.16
N MET A 133 -7.63 -6.18 8.40
CA MET A 133 -8.21 -5.54 9.59
C MET A 133 -7.74 -4.09 9.76
N ILE A 134 -6.45 -3.82 9.54
CA ILE A 134 -5.89 -2.46 9.60
C ILE A 134 -6.55 -1.58 8.56
N LEU A 135 -6.54 -2.02 7.30
CA LEU A 135 -7.11 -1.26 6.19
C LEU A 135 -8.62 -1.03 6.36
N ALA A 136 -9.35 -2.01 6.89
CA ALA A 136 -10.76 -1.84 7.23
C ALA A 136 -10.96 -0.76 8.31
N THR A 137 -10.12 -0.75 9.36
CA THR A 137 -10.16 0.31 10.38
C THR A 137 -9.88 1.68 9.77
N VAL A 138 -8.86 1.79 8.93
CA VAL A 138 -8.51 3.04 8.24
C VAL A 138 -9.61 3.46 7.25
N ALA A 139 -10.25 2.51 6.57
CA ALA A 139 -11.39 2.76 5.68
C ALA A 139 -12.57 3.37 6.45
N VAL A 140 -12.88 2.84 7.65
CA VAL A 140 -13.92 3.40 8.52
C VAL A 140 -13.56 4.81 8.98
N ILE A 141 -12.31 5.05 9.40
CA ILE A 141 -11.83 6.39 9.79
C ILE A 141 -11.98 7.35 8.61
N SER A 142 -11.56 6.96 7.41
CA SER A 142 -11.70 7.79 6.20
C SER A 142 -13.16 8.06 5.86
N TRP A 143 -14.02 7.04 5.94
CA TRP A 143 -15.45 7.17 5.68
C TRP A 143 -16.11 8.18 6.65
N VAL A 144 -15.84 8.06 7.95
CA VAL A 144 -16.34 8.98 8.98
C VAL A 144 -15.80 10.39 8.73
N SER A 145 -14.49 10.54 8.50
CA SER A 145 -13.86 11.83 8.26
C SER A 145 -14.46 12.55 7.05
N ILE A 146 -14.64 11.85 5.92
CA ILE A 146 -15.22 12.41 4.70
C ILE A 146 -16.67 12.82 4.97
N SER A 147 -17.45 11.99 5.67
CA SER A 147 -18.84 12.31 6.01
C SER A 147 -18.94 13.58 6.87
N ILE A 148 -18.01 13.78 7.81
CA ILE A 148 -17.93 15.01 8.62
C ILE A 148 -17.53 16.21 7.74
N ILE A 149 -16.51 16.08 6.89
CA ILE A 149 -16.02 17.16 6.02
C ILE A 149 -17.13 17.64 5.07
N THR A 150 -17.84 16.68 4.46
CA THR A 150 -18.89 17.00 3.47
C THR A 150 -20.24 17.29 4.11
N SER A 151 -20.37 17.18 5.45
CA SER A 151 -21.62 17.33 6.22
C SER A 151 -22.77 16.46 5.67
N ARG A 152 -22.43 15.33 5.07
CA ARG A 152 -23.39 14.34 4.52
C ARG A 152 -22.81 12.93 4.57
N LEU A 153 -23.66 11.93 4.69
CA LEU A 153 -23.23 10.54 4.55
C LEU A 153 -22.78 10.26 3.10
N LEU A 154 -21.73 9.49 2.95
CA LEU A 154 -21.29 9.03 1.63
C LEU A 154 -22.39 8.20 0.98
N SER A 155 -22.55 8.37 -0.33
CA SER A 155 -23.44 7.50 -1.10
C SER A 155 -22.97 6.04 -1.07
N ALA A 156 -23.87 5.09 -1.36
CA ALA A 156 -23.48 3.69 -1.48
C ALA A 156 -22.39 3.48 -2.56
N GLY A 157 -22.47 4.24 -3.66
CA GLY A 157 -21.48 4.21 -4.73
C GLY A 157 -20.09 4.68 -4.27
N ASP A 158 -20.03 5.79 -3.52
CA ASP A 158 -18.77 6.33 -3.00
C ASP A 158 -18.18 5.41 -1.92
N SER A 159 -19.04 4.83 -1.08
CA SER A 159 -18.61 3.83 -0.08
C SER A 159 -18.01 2.59 -0.74
N LEU A 160 -18.60 2.10 -1.83
CA LEU A 160 -18.06 0.98 -2.60
C LEU A 160 -16.73 1.33 -3.28
N ARG A 161 -16.60 2.52 -3.84
CA ARG A 161 -15.33 3.01 -4.41
C ARG A 161 -14.24 3.10 -3.35
N LEU A 162 -14.56 3.63 -2.16
CA LEU A 162 -13.64 3.69 -1.03
C LEU A 162 -13.19 2.29 -0.59
N ALA A 163 -14.12 1.34 -0.50
CA ALA A 163 -13.80 -0.06 -0.21
C ALA A 163 -12.92 -0.69 -1.31
N GLY A 164 -13.21 -0.41 -2.58
CA GLY A 164 -12.41 -0.85 -3.72
C GLY A 164 -10.98 -0.29 -3.67
N PHE A 165 -10.81 0.99 -3.32
CA PHE A 165 -9.50 1.59 -3.11
C PHE A 165 -8.67 0.85 -2.05
N TYR A 166 -9.26 0.58 -0.88
CA TYR A 166 -8.56 -0.19 0.17
C TYR A 166 -8.35 -1.66 -0.21
N GLY A 167 -9.22 -2.24 -1.03
CA GLY A 167 -9.03 -3.57 -1.60
C GLY A 167 -7.79 -3.63 -2.51
N VAL A 168 -7.61 -2.66 -3.40
CA VAL A 168 -6.41 -2.56 -4.26
C VAL A 168 -5.16 -2.28 -3.43
N ALA A 169 -5.26 -1.43 -2.41
CA ALA A 169 -4.18 -1.20 -1.46
C ALA A 169 -3.75 -2.48 -0.73
N TRP A 170 -4.70 -3.31 -0.34
CA TRP A 170 -4.44 -4.61 0.29
C TRP A 170 -3.64 -5.54 -0.61
N VAL A 171 -4.00 -5.65 -1.89
CA VAL A 171 -3.24 -6.45 -2.87
C VAL A 171 -1.82 -5.91 -3.05
N LEU A 172 -1.66 -4.59 -3.17
CA LEU A 172 -0.34 -3.96 -3.24
C LEU A 172 0.53 -4.30 -2.02
N LEU A 173 -0.02 -4.15 -0.81
CA LEU A 173 0.70 -4.45 0.41
C LEU A 173 1.08 -5.92 0.53
N LEU A 174 0.22 -6.84 0.06
CA LEU A 174 0.54 -8.27 0.00
C LEU A 174 1.73 -8.57 -0.94
N ALA A 175 1.88 -7.83 -2.04
CA ALA A 175 3.06 -7.95 -2.89
C ALA A 175 4.35 -7.59 -2.12
N PHE A 176 4.32 -6.52 -1.33
CA PHE A 176 5.46 -6.13 -0.49
C PHE A 176 5.69 -7.08 0.70
N VAL A 177 4.64 -7.67 1.27
CA VAL A 177 4.78 -8.76 2.26
C VAL A 177 5.50 -9.95 1.64
N ALA A 178 5.06 -10.42 0.47
CA ALA A 178 5.69 -11.55 -0.22
C ALA A 178 7.17 -11.27 -0.55
N LEU A 179 7.49 -10.05 -0.99
CA LEU A 179 8.86 -9.60 -1.21
C LEU A 179 9.68 -9.62 0.09
N GLY A 180 9.12 -9.14 1.20
CA GLY A 180 9.76 -9.18 2.52
C GLY A 180 9.99 -10.62 2.99
N MET A 181 9.00 -11.50 2.85
CA MET A 181 9.13 -12.93 3.18
C MET A 181 10.23 -13.61 2.36
N LEU A 182 10.30 -13.34 1.04
CA LEU A 182 11.37 -13.83 0.17
C LEU A 182 12.73 -13.40 0.68
N SER A 183 12.91 -12.10 0.93
CA SER A 183 14.17 -11.58 1.43
C SER A 183 14.57 -12.21 2.76
N GLY A 184 13.63 -12.41 3.68
CA GLY A 184 13.88 -13.07 4.96
C GLY A 184 14.27 -14.56 4.81
N ILE A 185 13.80 -15.25 3.77
CA ILE A 185 14.18 -16.65 3.47
C ILE A 185 15.60 -16.73 2.88
N TYR A 186 15.94 -15.80 1.97
CA TYR A 186 17.20 -15.87 1.22
C TYR A 186 18.38 -15.16 1.91
N SER A 187 18.14 -14.35 2.94
CA SER A 187 19.18 -13.63 3.66
C SER A 187 19.61 -14.35 4.93
N SER A 188 20.91 -14.43 5.19
CA SER A 188 21.46 -14.99 6.44
C SER A 188 21.36 -14.02 7.62
N ARG A 189 21.47 -12.71 7.36
CA ARG A 189 21.44 -11.64 8.36
C ARG A 189 20.15 -10.84 8.29
N GLU A 190 19.61 -10.45 9.45
CA GLU A 190 18.39 -9.63 9.54
C GLU A 190 18.53 -8.28 8.83
N THR A 191 19.70 -7.64 8.96
CA THR A 191 19.96 -6.37 8.29
C THR A 191 19.87 -6.50 6.77
N THR A 192 20.47 -7.53 6.18
CA THR A 192 20.38 -7.78 4.74
C THR A 192 18.96 -8.12 4.33
N ALA A 193 18.24 -8.90 5.15
CA ALA A 193 16.85 -9.26 4.91
C ALA A 193 15.92 -8.04 4.83
N LEU A 194 16.20 -6.98 5.58
CA LEU A 194 15.46 -5.71 5.55
C LEU A 194 15.94 -4.79 4.42
N LEU A 195 17.25 -4.66 4.24
CA LEU A 195 17.80 -3.69 3.27
C LEU A 195 17.45 -4.06 1.82
N VAL A 196 17.48 -5.33 1.45
CA VAL A 196 17.18 -5.75 0.06
C VAL A 196 15.78 -5.33 -0.38
N PRO A 197 14.69 -5.71 0.32
CA PRO A 197 13.35 -5.31 -0.12
C PRO A 197 13.09 -3.81 0.03
N ILE A 198 13.73 -3.12 0.99
CA ILE A 198 13.66 -1.66 1.11
C ILE A 198 14.34 -0.99 -0.09
N SER A 199 15.48 -1.50 -0.55
CA SER A 199 16.14 -0.99 -1.76
C SER A 199 15.28 -1.19 -3.01
N ILE A 200 14.67 -2.38 -3.17
CA ILE A 200 13.74 -2.64 -4.28
C ILE A 200 12.54 -1.68 -4.21
N TRP A 201 11.94 -1.53 -3.02
CA TRP A 201 10.86 -0.58 -2.82
C TRP A 201 11.28 0.85 -3.15
N SER A 202 12.49 1.27 -2.73
CA SER A 202 13.01 2.60 -3.04
C SER A 202 13.13 2.83 -4.55
N ILE A 203 13.62 1.84 -5.30
CA ILE A 203 13.70 1.93 -6.76
C ILE A 203 12.29 2.05 -7.36
N VAL A 204 11.36 1.21 -6.93
CA VAL A 204 9.99 1.19 -7.46
C VAL A 204 9.21 2.45 -7.09
N ALA A 205 9.41 3.00 -5.89
CA ALA A 205 8.64 4.14 -5.38
C ALA A 205 9.25 5.51 -5.70
N PHE A 206 10.57 5.60 -5.85
CA PHE A 206 11.26 6.87 -6.08
C PHE A 206 11.90 6.96 -7.47
N VAL A 207 12.60 5.92 -7.92
CA VAL A 207 13.40 6.00 -9.15
C VAL A 207 12.53 5.83 -10.39
N LEU A 208 11.77 4.72 -10.47
CA LEU A 208 10.95 4.43 -11.64
C LEU A 208 9.91 5.51 -11.95
N PRO A 209 9.20 6.10 -10.96
CA PRO A 209 8.23 7.15 -11.22
C PRO A 209 8.81 8.44 -11.78
N GLN A 210 10.10 8.67 -11.61
CA GLN A 210 10.75 9.90 -12.10
C GLN A 210 11.30 9.79 -13.52
N ILE A 211 11.42 8.56 -14.04
CA ILE A 211 11.97 8.34 -15.37
C ILE A 211 11.02 8.89 -16.43
N GLY A 212 11.45 9.92 -17.17
CA GLY A 212 10.69 10.53 -18.24
C GLY A 212 9.44 11.30 -17.79
N THR A 213 9.42 11.78 -16.54
CA THR A 213 8.33 12.57 -15.98
C THR A 213 8.79 13.94 -15.52
N SER A 214 7.83 14.87 -15.40
CA SER A 214 8.05 16.21 -14.82
C SER A 214 7.84 16.24 -13.31
N ALA A 215 8.00 15.11 -12.62
CA ALA A 215 7.77 15.03 -11.18
C ALA A 215 8.75 15.93 -10.42
N ASN A 216 8.23 16.95 -9.79
CA ASN A 216 8.99 17.87 -8.96
C ASN A 216 8.19 18.18 -7.68
N PRO A 217 8.75 18.09 -6.48
CA PRO A 217 10.14 17.70 -6.18
C PRO A 217 10.36 16.17 -6.18
N VAL A 218 9.37 15.35 -5.83
CA VAL A 218 9.47 13.89 -5.76
C VAL A 218 8.10 13.27 -6.03
N SER A 219 8.04 12.34 -6.99
CA SER A 219 6.79 11.66 -7.35
C SER A 219 6.08 11.02 -6.15
N LEU A 220 6.83 10.44 -5.20
CA LEU A 220 6.27 9.76 -4.04
C LEU A 220 5.37 10.67 -3.19
N LEU A 221 5.70 11.95 -3.05
CA LEU A 221 4.95 12.92 -2.24
C LEU A 221 3.71 13.48 -2.97
N ASN A 222 3.47 13.06 -4.21
CA ASN A 222 2.29 13.42 -4.96
C ASN A 222 1.28 12.25 -4.95
N PRO A 223 0.02 12.47 -4.51
CA PRO A 223 -1.01 11.44 -4.53
C PRO A 223 -1.49 11.10 -5.96
N VAL A 224 -1.16 11.93 -6.93
CA VAL A 224 -1.51 11.77 -8.35
C VAL A 224 -0.30 11.19 -9.08
N PRO A 225 -0.51 10.41 -10.16
CA PRO A 225 0.57 9.92 -11.01
C PRO A 225 1.39 11.06 -11.60
N SER A 226 2.67 10.83 -11.80
CA SER A 226 3.58 11.82 -12.41
C SER A 226 3.23 12.07 -13.86
N VAL A 227 3.23 13.34 -14.25
CA VAL A 227 2.92 13.76 -15.62
C VAL A 227 4.10 13.40 -16.54
N LYS A 228 3.79 12.74 -17.66
CA LYS A 228 4.74 12.36 -18.68
C LYS A 228 5.28 13.58 -19.42
N ILE A 229 6.59 13.62 -19.67
CA ILE A 229 7.20 14.63 -20.55
C ILE A 229 7.00 14.17 -22.01
N PRO A 230 6.30 14.93 -22.83
CA PRO A 230 6.03 14.52 -24.21
C PRO A 230 7.28 14.66 -25.09
N GLY A 231 7.52 13.66 -25.93
CA GLY A 231 8.53 13.68 -26.99
C GLY A 231 9.95 13.26 -26.60
N GLY A 232 10.69 12.80 -27.59
CA GLY A 232 12.10 12.45 -27.48
C GLY A 232 12.40 11.19 -26.67
N ALA A 233 13.67 11.07 -26.22
CA ALA A 233 14.13 9.91 -25.46
C ALA A 233 13.41 9.72 -24.12
N PHE A 234 12.97 10.80 -23.49
CA PHE A 234 12.25 10.76 -22.21
C PHE A 234 10.87 10.10 -22.34
N ASP A 235 10.18 10.30 -23.46
CA ASP A 235 8.89 9.66 -23.75
C ASP A 235 9.05 8.14 -23.90
N THR A 236 10.08 7.71 -24.63
CA THR A 236 10.41 6.29 -24.81
C THR A 236 10.78 5.64 -23.46
N LEU A 237 11.63 6.30 -22.67
CA LEU A 237 12.03 5.81 -21.35
C LEU A 237 10.82 5.67 -20.41
N ASN A 238 9.92 6.66 -20.40
CA ASN A 238 8.71 6.59 -19.58
C ASN A 238 7.79 5.46 -20.04
N THR A 239 7.65 5.23 -21.34
CA THR A 239 6.82 4.14 -21.88
C THR A 239 7.27 2.77 -21.38
N VAL A 240 8.58 2.57 -21.19
CA VAL A 240 9.15 1.34 -20.65
C VAL A 240 9.10 1.30 -19.11
N ALA A 241 9.39 2.41 -18.45
CA ALA A 241 9.49 2.47 -16.98
C ALA A 241 8.13 2.48 -16.27
N SER A 242 7.15 3.19 -16.84
CA SER A 242 5.83 3.38 -16.23
C SER A 242 5.09 2.05 -15.92
N PRO A 243 5.05 1.04 -16.81
CA PRO A 243 4.44 -0.25 -16.48
C PRO A 243 5.14 -1.01 -15.36
N LEU A 244 6.44 -0.76 -15.15
CA LEU A 244 7.23 -1.41 -14.08
C LEU A 244 7.05 -0.73 -12.73
N SER A 245 6.59 0.52 -12.72
CA SER A 245 6.33 1.27 -11.49
C SER A 245 4.97 0.90 -10.89
N VAL A 246 4.95 -0.18 -10.10
CA VAL A 246 3.73 -0.66 -9.42
C VAL A 246 3.11 0.44 -8.55
N THR A 247 3.91 1.34 -7.98
CA THR A 247 3.43 2.46 -7.16
C THR A 247 2.71 3.52 -7.98
N GLU A 248 3.19 3.86 -9.20
CA GLU A 248 2.49 4.77 -10.11
C GLU A 248 1.19 4.14 -10.63
N GLN A 249 1.22 2.85 -10.94
CA GLN A 249 -0.01 2.13 -11.30
C GLN A 249 -1.02 2.11 -10.14
N PHE A 250 -0.55 1.99 -8.90
CA PHE A 250 -1.42 2.11 -7.72
C PHE A 250 -2.03 3.51 -7.59
N LYS A 251 -1.26 4.58 -7.82
CA LYS A 251 -1.77 5.95 -7.82
C LYS A 251 -2.82 6.14 -8.91
N THR A 252 -2.56 5.64 -10.12
CA THR A 252 -3.50 5.69 -11.25
C THR A 252 -4.80 4.94 -10.90
N ALA A 253 -4.70 3.70 -10.44
CA ALA A 253 -5.88 2.93 -10.04
C ALA A 253 -6.67 3.62 -8.93
N SER A 254 -5.97 4.13 -7.91
CA SER A 254 -6.56 4.84 -6.77
C SER A 254 -7.30 6.10 -7.22
N GLY A 255 -6.67 6.92 -8.06
CA GLY A 255 -7.28 8.14 -8.58
C GLY A 255 -8.52 7.88 -9.42
N LEU A 256 -8.48 6.88 -10.31
CA LEU A 256 -9.64 6.49 -11.13
C LEU A 256 -10.77 5.92 -10.28
N ILE A 257 -10.47 5.08 -9.28
CA ILE A 257 -11.48 4.54 -8.35
C ILE A 257 -12.13 5.66 -7.54
N MET A 258 -11.34 6.61 -7.05
CA MET A 258 -11.83 7.76 -6.27
C MET A 258 -12.45 8.86 -7.13
N ALA A 259 -12.57 8.66 -8.46
CA ALA A 259 -13.08 9.65 -9.42
C ALA A 259 -12.35 10.99 -9.34
N ASN A 260 -11.00 10.95 -9.23
CA ASN A 260 -10.18 12.16 -9.28
C ASN A 260 -10.05 12.63 -10.73
N PRO A 261 -10.54 13.84 -11.09
CA PRO A 261 -10.49 14.35 -12.48
C PRO A 261 -9.06 14.62 -12.97
N GLU A 262 -8.09 14.77 -12.07
CA GLU A 262 -6.68 15.01 -12.41
C GLU A 262 -5.97 13.74 -12.91
N VAL A 263 -6.59 12.56 -12.78
CA VAL A 263 -5.96 11.28 -13.10
C VAL A 263 -6.51 10.73 -14.41
N ALA A 264 -5.61 10.60 -15.40
CA ALA A 264 -5.87 9.92 -16.64
C ALA A 264 -5.19 8.54 -16.65
N GLY A 265 -5.79 7.57 -17.33
CA GLY A 265 -5.23 6.24 -17.48
C GLY A 265 -6.26 5.14 -17.64
N SER A 266 -5.81 3.89 -17.57
CA SER A 266 -6.64 2.69 -17.71
C SER A 266 -6.69 1.93 -16.40
N LEU A 267 -7.86 1.87 -15.78
CA LEU A 267 -8.05 1.11 -14.53
C LEU A 267 -7.72 -0.39 -14.70
N PRO A 268 -8.17 -1.09 -15.77
CA PRO A 268 -7.81 -2.49 -15.98
C PRO A 268 -6.31 -2.72 -16.08
N THR A 269 -5.59 -1.87 -16.80
CA THR A 269 -4.13 -1.98 -16.94
C THR A 269 -3.42 -1.81 -15.60
N SER A 270 -3.80 -0.80 -14.84
CA SER A 270 -3.20 -0.55 -13.52
C SER A 270 -3.47 -1.67 -12.53
N LEU A 271 -4.70 -2.20 -12.49
CA LEU A 271 -5.04 -3.35 -11.67
C LEU A 271 -4.27 -4.60 -12.10
N PHE A 272 -4.14 -4.83 -13.41
CA PHE A 272 -3.37 -5.97 -13.93
C PHE A 272 -1.93 -5.94 -13.45
N VAL A 273 -1.25 -4.79 -13.51
CA VAL A 273 0.15 -4.66 -13.05
C VAL A 273 0.28 -4.93 -11.55
N ILE A 274 -0.64 -4.42 -10.73
CA ILE A 274 -0.63 -4.63 -9.27
C ILE A 274 -0.83 -6.12 -8.94
N VAL A 275 -1.82 -6.74 -9.57
CA VAL A 275 -2.12 -8.17 -9.38
C VAL A 275 -0.96 -9.03 -9.89
N LEU A 276 -0.36 -8.68 -11.03
CA LEU A 276 0.79 -9.37 -11.59
C LEU A 276 2.00 -9.30 -10.64
N ALA A 277 2.29 -8.14 -10.07
CA ALA A 277 3.37 -7.98 -9.09
C ALA A 277 3.16 -8.87 -7.87
N PHE A 278 1.92 -8.92 -7.33
CA PHE A 278 1.57 -9.83 -6.25
C PHE A 278 1.67 -11.29 -6.65
N ALA A 279 1.16 -11.66 -7.82
CA ALA A 279 1.21 -13.04 -8.33
C ALA A 279 2.65 -13.51 -8.51
N VAL A 280 3.51 -12.71 -9.14
CA VAL A 280 4.93 -13.04 -9.35
C VAL A 280 5.64 -13.22 -8.01
N ALA A 281 5.50 -12.27 -7.08
CA ALA A 281 6.12 -12.37 -5.76
C ALA A 281 5.63 -13.62 -4.99
N SER A 282 4.32 -13.91 -5.06
CA SER A 282 3.73 -15.08 -4.41
C SER A 282 4.16 -16.39 -5.05
N ILE A 283 4.22 -16.48 -6.38
CA ILE A 283 4.69 -17.69 -7.10
C ILE A 283 6.14 -17.96 -6.73
N VAL A 284 7.02 -16.96 -6.80
CA VAL A 284 8.43 -17.12 -6.43
C VAL A 284 8.56 -17.57 -4.97
N LEU A 285 7.74 -17.02 -4.07
CA LEU A 285 7.70 -17.44 -2.67
C LEU A 285 7.30 -18.91 -2.53
N LEU A 286 6.25 -19.36 -3.21
CA LEU A 286 5.71 -20.70 -3.09
C LEU A 286 6.57 -21.79 -3.74
N VAL A 287 7.36 -21.45 -4.78
CA VAL A 287 8.30 -22.35 -5.44
C VAL A 287 9.60 -22.52 -4.64
N THR A 288 9.78 -21.74 -3.56
CA THR A 288 10.98 -21.84 -2.71
C THR A 288 11.17 -23.26 -2.17
N LYS A 289 12.36 -23.83 -2.41
CA LYS A 289 12.69 -25.23 -2.03
C LYS A 289 12.90 -25.35 -0.51
N ARG A 290 12.51 -26.51 0.03
CA ARG A 290 12.64 -26.87 1.46
C ARG A 290 14.08 -26.71 1.97
N ASP A 291 15.07 -27.08 1.14
CA ASP A 291 16.48 -27.03 1.48
C ASP A 291 16.98 -25.60 1.70
N ARG A 292 16.42 -24.61 0.98
CA ARG A 292 16.73 -23.20 1.19
C ARG A 292 16.20 -22.68 2.51
N ILE A 293 15.01 -23.12 2.90
CA ILE A 293 14.42 -22.73 4.20
C ILE A 293 15.21 -23.37 5.36
N ARG A 294 15.71 -24.62 5.16
CA ARG A 294 16.54 -25.33 6.14
C ARG A 294 18.01 -24.87 6.12
N GLY A 295 18.58 -24.63 4.95
CA GLY A 295 20.00 -24.29 4.81
C GLY A 295 20.35 -22.94 5.42
N ALA A 296 19.42 -22.00 5.39
CA ALA A 296 19.57 -20.71 6.05
C ALA A 296 19.63 -20.80 7.61
N LEU A 297 19.53 -22.01 8.18
CA LEU A 297 19.64 -22.29 9.62
C LEU A 297 21.03 -22.78 10.05
N ARG A 298 21.91 -23.10 9.08
CA ARG A 298 23.25 -23.69 9.38
C ARG A 298 24.37 -22.65 9.40
N ASP A 299 24.12 -21.42 8.90
CA ASP A 299 25.02 -20.27 8.94
C ASP A 299 24.56 -19.25 10.02
#